data_4a1b4d43c62fed2dc05260747c9dead7
#
_entry.id   4a1b4d43c62fed2dc05260747c9dead7
#
_cell.length_a   1.000
_cell.length_b   1.000
_cell.length_c   1.000
_cell.angle_alpha   90.00
_cell.angle_beta   90.00
_cell.angle_gamma   90.00
#
_symmetry.space_group_name_H-M   'P 1'
#
loop_
_entity.id
_entity.type
_entity.pdbx_description
1 polymer ?
#
loop_
_entity_poly.entity_id
_entity_poly.type
_entity_poly.pdbx_seq_one_letter_code
_entity_poly.pdbx_strand_id
1 'polypeptide(L)'
;MTSMADFNTHEQEARLICPHSEFCGGCIYQGVAYEDQLADKEKQVYGFLEAKSVVPAKVDAIEGCTVRYGYRNKMEYTFGDFVKDGETTLGMHRKKNFMSIITVDECQLVDEDFNVILDAVLNFVKTNEYPFYHKRTHKGLMRNLIIRKGMRTEELLINIVTTSEEGFDEEAFTEMLLALNPRNKIVGI
;
A
#
# COMPACT_ATOMS: atom_id res chain seq x y z
N MET A 1 8.31 12.68 27.42
CA MET A 1 9.35 12.46 26.40
C MET A 1 9.66 10.98 26.40
N THR A 2 8.84 10.19 25.71
CA THR A 2 9.02 8.74 25.59
C THR A 2 10.00 8.51 24.45
N SER A 3 11.09 7.85 24.77
CA SER A 3 12.21 7.58 23.85
C SER A 3 11.72 6.71 22.68
N MET A 4 12.05 7.12 21.44
CA MET A 4 11.86 6.34 20.20
C MET A 4 12.74 5.07 20.13
N ALA A 5 13.29 4.59 21.24
CA ALA A 5 14.34 3.56 21.25
C ALA A 5 13.85 2.12 21.47
N ASP A 6 12.55 1.88 21.66
CA ASP A 6 12.02 0.55 22.00
C ASP A 6 11.16 -0.11 20.91
N PHE A 7 11.36 0.23 19.64
CA PHE A 7 10.86 -0.62 18.56
C PHE A 7 11.79 -1.82 18.42
N ASN A 8 11.33 -2.95 18.94
CA ASN A 8 12.02 -4.21 19.08
C ASN A 8 12.56 -4.71 17.72
N THR A 9 13.85 -4.50 17.46
CA THR A 9 14.53 -4.87 16.21
C THR A 9 14.51 -6.39 15.95
N HIS A 10 14.36 -7.22 16.99
CA HIS A 10 14.36 -8.69 16.86
C HIS A 10 13.05 -9.29 16.34
N GLU A 11 11.90 -8.63 16.52
CA GLU A 11 10.62 -9.10 15.95
C GLU A 11 10.49 -8.85 14.43
N GLN A 12 11.31 -7.97 13.87
CA GLN A 12 11.27 -7.66 12.44
C GLN A 12 11.96 -8.70 11.54
N GLU A 13 12.80 -9.58 12.11
CA GLU A 13 13.57 -10.56 11.33
C GLU A 13 12.76 -11.82 10.95
N ALA A 14 11.66 -12.10 11.62
CA ALA A 14 10.90 -13.34 11.48
C ALA A 14 9.51 -13.19 10.85
N ARG A 15 9.19 -12.05 10.21
CA ARG A 15 7.90 -11.94 9.53
C ARG A 15 7.83 -12.90 8.36
N LEU A 16 6.74 -13.67 8.35
CA LEU A 16 6.39 -14.57 7.25
C LEU A 16 6.35 -13.80 5.91
N ILE A 17 6.62 -14.51 4.82
CA ILE A 17 6.45 -13.96 3.47
C ILE A 17 5.00 -13.44 3.36
N CYS A 18 4.86 -12.23 2.80
CA CYS A 18 3.56 -11.59 2.60
C CYS A 18 2.61 -12.54 1.82
N PRO A 19 1.38 -12.80 2.28
CA PRO A 19 0.47 -13.74 1.63
C PRO A 19 0.12 -13.34 0.20
N HIS A 20 0.19 -12.04 -0.10
CA HIS A 20 -0.07 -11.53 -1.46
C HIS A 20 1.14 -11.56 -2.38
N SER A 21 2.30 -12.04 -1.92
CA SER A 21 3.59 -11.93 -2.63
C SER A 21 3.60 -12.65 -3.99
N GLU A 22 2.79 -13.68 -4.17
CA GLU A 22 2.69 -14.41 -5.43
C GLU A 22 2.11 -13.53 -6.55
N PHE A 23 1.10 -12.74 -6.26
CA PHE A 23 0.34 -11.99 -7.26
C PHE A 23 0.58 -10.47 -7.19
N CYS A 24 0.79 -9.91 -6.00
CA CYS A 24 0.93 -8.47 -5.80
C CYS A 24 2.19 -7.91 -6.46
N GLY A 25 2.02 -6.86 -7.29
CA GLY A 25 3.11 -6.16 -7.96
C GLY A 25 3.85 -5.12 -7.10
N GLY A 26 3.46 -4.94 -5.82
CA GLY A 26 3.97 -3.87 -4.96
C GLY A 26 5.38 -4.08 -4.43
N CYS A 27 5.88 -5.33 -4.37
CA CYS A 27 7.18 -5.67 -3.81
C CYS A 27 8.01 -6.51 -4.78
N ILE A 28 9.29 -6.13 -4.97
CA ILE A 28 10.25 -6.88 -5.80
C ILE A 28 11.24 -7.70 -4.98
N TYR A 29 11.43 -7.36 -3.69
CA TYR A 29 12.40 -7.99 -2.80
C TYR A 29 11.74 -8.91 -1.74
N GLN A 30 10.46 -9.27 -1.90
CA GLN A 30 9.81 -10.15 -0.95
C GLN A 30 10.53 -11.51 -0.87
N GLY A 31 10.86 -11.95 0.34
CA GLY A 31 11.60 -13.19 0.58
C GLY A 31 13.12 -13.11 0.37
N VAL A 32 13.66 -11.93 0.05
CA VAL A 32 15.12 -11.68 -0.01
C VAL A 32 15.58 -11.11 1.32
N ALA A 33 16.66 -11.65 1.89
CA ALA A 33 17.26 -11.12 3.12
C ALA A 33 17.63 -9.64 2.95
N TYR A 34 17.45 -8.84 4.00
CA TYR A 34 17.60 -7.39 3.86
C TYR A 34 19.04 -6.98 3.50
N GLU A 35 20.01 -7.69 4.04
CA GLU A 35 21.43 -7.51 3.74
C GLU A 35 21.74 -7.77 2.26
N ASP A 36 21.11 -8.80 1.67
CA ASP A 36 21.23 -9.09 0.24
C ASP A 36 20.55 -8.02 -0.62
N GLN A 37 19.42 -7.44 -0.15
CA GLN A 37 18.79 -6.31 -0.83
C GLN A 37 19.71 -5.08 -0.85
N LEU A 38 20.42 -4.80 0.25
CA LEU A 38 21.39 -3.70 0.32
C LEU A 38 22.57 -3.95 -0.62
N ALA A 39 23.14 -5.15 -0.60
CA ALA A 39 24.24 -5.53 -1.48
C ALA A 39 23.85 -5.43 -2.97
N ASP A 40 22.67 -5.88 -3.33
CA ASP A 40 22.13 -5.75 -4.70
C ASP A 40 21.98 -4.29 -5.14
N LYS A 41 21.46 -3.44 -4.26
CA LYS A 41 21.32 -2.01 -4.57
C LYS A 41 22.66 -1.32 -4.73
N GLU A 42 23.60 -1.61 -3.86
CA GLU A 42 24.96 -1.09 -3.95
C GLU A 42 25.62 -1.50 -5.27
N LYS A 43 25.57 -2.79 -5.62
CA LYS A 43 26.06 -3.33 -6.90
C LYS A 43 25.42 -2.63 -8.11
N GLN A 44 24.11 -2.38 -8.08
CA GLN A 44 23.41 -1.67 -9.16
C GLN A 44 23.95 -0.24 -9.32
N VAL A 45 24.14 0.49 -8.20
CA VAL A 45 24.67 1.87 -8.25
C VAL A 45 26.08 1.88 -8.84
N TYR A 46 26.97 0.97 -8.41
CA TYR A 46 28.30 0.85 -9.00
C TYR A 46 28.26 0.51 -10.48
N GLY A 47 27.39 -0.40 -10.89
CA GLY A 47 27.20 -0.74 -12.30
C GLY A 47 26.79 0.45 -13.15
N PHE A 48 25.94 1.33 -12.64
CA PHE A 48 25.55 2.57 -13.34
C PHE A 48 26.71 3.57 -13.45
N LEU A 49 27.50 3.74 -12.39
CA LEU A 49 28.68 4.60 -12.39
C LEU A 49 29.72 4.11 -13.41
N GLU A 50 30.02 2.83 -13.38
CA GLU A 50 30.97 2.18 -14.29
C GLU A 50 30.53 2.32 -15.76
N ALA A 51 29.25 2.06 -16.06
CA ALA A 51 28.70 2.19 -17.41
C ALA A 51 28.77 3.63 -17.96
N LYS A 52 28.92 4.61 -17.10
CA LYS A 52 29.10 6.03 -17.46
C LYS A 52 30.53 6.53 -17.26
N SER A 53 31.47 5.66 -16.93
CA SER A 53 32.86 6.04 -16.64
C SER A 53 32.99 7.10 -15.55
N VAL A 54 32.06 7.10 -14.59
CA VAL A 54 32.08 8.03 -13.43
C VAL A 54 32.85 7.38 -12.30
N VAL A 55 33.91 8.06 -11.86
CA VAL A 55 34.69 7.65 -10.67
C VAL A 55 34.35 8.58 -9.52
N PRO A 56 33.67 8.09 -8.45
CA PRO A 56 33.36 8.92 -7.31
C PRO A 56 34.64 9.27 -6.52
N ALA A 57 34.72 10.50 -6.03
CA ALA A 57 35.87 10.94 -5.19
C ALA A 57 35.88 10.27 -3.81
N LYS A 58 34.70 9.87 -3.31
CA LYS A 58 34.51 9.18 -2.05
C LYS A 58 33.32 8.24 -2.14
N VAL A 59 33.39 7.12 -1.47
CA VAL A 59 32.31 6.16 -1.32
C VAL A 59 32.11 5.88 0.16
N ASP A 60 30.92 6.07 0.64
CA ASP A 60 30.52 5.66 1.98
C ASP A 60 29.71 4.34 1.88
N ALA A 61 29.67 3.57 2.96
CA ALA A 61 28.86 2.36 3.01
C ALA A 61 27.38 2.68 2.86
N ILE A 62 26.62 1.76 2.25
CA ILE A 62 25.17 1.90 2.13
C ILE A 62 24.53 1.94 3.52
N GLU A 63 23.71 2.95 3.77
CA GLU A 63 22.96 3.07 5.01
C GLU A 63 21.65 2.32 4.91
N GLY A 64 21.44 1.33 5.77
CA GLY A 64 20.21 0.55 5.85
C GLY A 64 19.11 1.27 6.63
N CYS A 65 17.85 1.03 6.23
CA CYS A 65 16.70 1.52 6.97
C CYS A 65 16.52 0.68 8.26
N THR A 66 16.32 1.35 9.39
CA THR A 66 16.06 0.70 10.67
C THR A 66 14.63 0.12 10.78
N VAL A 67 13.67 0.68 10.01
CA VAL A 67 12.27 0.23 9.97
C VAL A 67 12.02 -0.47 8.65
N ARG A 68 11.88 -1.79 8.69
CA ARG A 68 11.74 -2.64 7.49
C ARG A 68 10.29 -2.87 7.06
N TYR A 69 9.33 -2.75 7.99
CA TYR A 69 7.90 -2.97 7.79
C TYR A 69 7.09 -1.81 8.36
N GLY A 70 5.86 -1.62 7.92
CA GLY A 70 4.99 -0.55 8.39
C GLY A 70 5.49 0.87 8.10
N TYR A 71 6.51 1.03 7.25
CA TYR A 71 7.16 2.31 6.99
C TYR A 71 6.43 3.17 5.94
N ARG A 72 5.57 2.54 5.15
CA ARG A 72 4.87 3.21 4.06
C ARG A 72 3.71 4.03 4.59
N ASN A 73 3.74 5.33 4.37
CA ASN A 73 2.81 6.30 4.92
C ASN A 73 1.75 6.79 3.91
N LYS A 74 1.78 6.30 2.67
CA LYS A 74 0.75 6.54 1.65
C LYS A 74 0.51 5.26 0.86
N MET A 75 -0.75 4.90 0.68
CA MET A 75 -1.17 3.92 -0.32
C MET A 75 -2.29 4.49 -1.18
N GLU A 76 -2.28 4.05 -2.43
CA GLU A 76 -3.34 4.31 -3.40
C GLU A 76 -3.75 2.95 -3.96
N TYR A 77 -4.90 2.49 -3.48
CA TYR A 77 -5.51 1.24 -3.89
C TYR A 77 -6.45 1.49 -5.04
N THR A 78 -6.50 0.56 -5.99
CA THR A 78 -7.37 0.63 -7.17
C THR A 78 -8.53 -0.34 -7.00
N PHE A 79 -9.76 0.10 -7.33
CA PHE A 79 -10.89 -0.79 -7.53
C PHE A 79 -10.80 -1.46 -8.89
N GLY A 80 -11.17 -2.72 -8.95
CA GLY A 80 -11.17 -3.49 -10.18
C GLY A 80 -11.64 -4.92 -9.98
N ASP A 81 -11.18 -5.83 -10.84
CA ASP A 81 -11.41 -7.26 -10.72
C ASP A 81 -10.08 -8.03 -10.83
N PHE A 82 -10.03 -9.21 -10.21
CA PHE A 82 -8.88 -10.11 -10.36
C PHE A 82 -8.94 -10.90 -11.67
N VAL A 83 -10.10 -11.38 -12.03
CA VAL A 83 -10.42 -11.99 -13.30
C VAL A 83 -11.48 -11.15 -13.98
N LYS A 84 -11.43 -11.07 -15.29
CA LYS A 84 -12.37 -10.26 -16.07
C LYS A 84 -13.83 -10.61 -15.72
N ASP A 85 -14.62 -9.58 -15.47
CA ASP A 85 -16.03 -9.67 -15.06
C ASP A 85 -16.26 -10.46 -13.74
N GLY A 86 -15.21 -10.53 -12.89
CA GLY A 86 -15.25 -11.16 -11.57
C GLY A 86 -15.75 -10.23 -10.46
N GLU A 87 -15.60 -10.68 -9.22
CA GLU A 87 -15.96 -9.88 -8.05
C GLU A 87 -15.11 -8.61 -7.93
N THR A 88 -15.71 -7.56 -7.38
CA THR A 88 -14.98 -6.32 -7.07
C THR A 88 -13.86 -6.59 -6.07
N THR A 89 -12.66 -6.16 -6.41
CA THR A 89 -11.46 -6.17 -5.59
C THR A 89 -10.98 -4.74 -5.33
N LEU A 90 -10.24 -4.54 -4.23
CA LEU A 90 -9.61 -3.27 -3.90
C LEU A 90 -8.17 -3.53 -3.48
N GLY A 91 -7.21 -2.97 -4.21
CA GLY A 91 -5.81 -3.21 -3.85
C GLY A 91 -4.81 -2.82 -4.92
N MET A 92 -3.90 -3.73 -5.22
CA MET A 92 -2.75 -3.47 -6.09
C MET A 92 -2.86 -4.21 -7.43
N HIS A 93 -2.19 -3.65 -8.44
CA HIS A 93 -2.06 -4.33 -9.72
C HIS A 93 -1.29 -5.65 -9.58
N ARG A 94 -1.77 -6.67 -10.26
CA ARG A 94 -1.11 -7.97 -10.33
C ARG A 94 0.23 -7.86 -11.07
N LYS A 95 1.23 -8.63 -10.62
CA LYS A 95 2.50 -8.80 -11.35
C LYS A 95 2.25 -9.18 -12.79
N LYS A 96 2.91 -8.50 -13.72
CA LYS A 96 2.84 -8.75 -15.17
C LYS A 96 1.44 -8.59 -15.81
N ASN A 97 0.44 -8.16 -15.06
CA ASN A 97 -0.90 -7.89 -15.56
C ASN A 97 -1.54 -6.69 -14.84
N PHE A 98 -1.35 -5.50 -15.40
CA PHE A 98 -1.86 -4.26 -14.80
C PHE A 98 -3.38 -4.07 -14.91
N MET A 99 -4.07 -4.94 -15.65
CA MET A 99 -5.54 -4.92 -15.73
C MET A 99 -6.21 -5.67 -14.58
N SER A 100 -5.49 -6.61 -13.95
CA SER A 100 -6.00 -7.37 -12.81
C SER A 100 -5.62 -6.70 -11.50
N ILE A 101 -6.58 -6.56 -10.59
CA ILE A 101 -6.39 -6.01 -9.25
C ILE A 101 -6.51 -7.14 -8.23
N ILE A 102 -5.55 -7.22 -7.33
CA ILE A 102 -5.58 -8.14 -6.19
C ILE A 102 -5.89 -7.36 -4.91
N THR A 103 -6.80 -7.86 -4.09
CA THR A 103 -7.03 -7.34 -2.74
C THR A 103 -5.79 -7.58 -1.87
N VAL A 104 -5.34 -6.56 -1.14
CA VAL A 104 -4.11 -6.60 -0.34
C VAL A 104 -4.40 -6.17 1.11
N ASP A 105 -5.24 -6.92 1.76
CA ASP A 105 -5.77 -6.73 3.12
C ASP A 105 -4.80 -7.14 4.25
N GLU A 106 -3.65 -7.72 3.93
CA GLU A 106 -2.58 -8.07 4.87
C GLU A 106 -1.22 -7.49 4.43
N CYS A 107 -1.21 -6.27 3.89
CA CYS A 107 0.03 -5.64 3.43
C CYS A 107 0.95 -5.31 4.60
N GLN A 108 2.15 -5.89 4.63
CA GLN A 108 3.14 -5.71 5.69
C GLN A 108 3.92 -4.38 5.61
N LEU A 109 3.83 -3.65 4.50
CA LEU A 109 4.57 -2.40 4.30
C LEU A 109 3.87 -1.18 4.91
N VAL A 110 2.59 -1.29 5.21
CA VAL A 110 1.74 -0.23 5.77
C VAL A 110 1.42 -0.49 7.24
N ASP A 111 0.90 0.53 7.90
CA ASP A 111 0.26 0.38 9.20
C ASP A 111 -0.99 -0.50 9.09
N GLU A 112 -1.30 -1.25 10.15
CA GLU A 112 -2.44 -2.18 10.18
C GLU A 112 -3.79 -1.49 9.91
N ASP A 113 -3.93 -0.23 10.33
CA ASP A 113 -5.14 0.55 10.06
C ASP A 113 -5.45 0.66 8.56
N PHE A 114 -4.42 0.64 7.69
CA PHE A 114 -4.64 0.65 6.23
C PHE A 114 -5.33 -0.63 5.76
N ASN A 115 -4.95 -1.77 6.33
CA ASN A 115 -5.55 -3.06 5.99
C ASN A 115 -7.01 -3.11 6.49
N VAL A 116 -7.26 -2.66 7.72
CA VAL A 116 -8.60 -2.58 8.31
C VAL A 116 -9.52 -1.65 7.50
N ILE A 117 -9.02 -0.47 7.12
CA ILE A 117 -9.77 0.50 6.31
C ILE A 117 -10.05 -0.06 4.91
N LEU A 118 -9.05 -0.70 4.28
CA LEU A 118 -9.22 -1.30 2.96
C LEU A 118 -10.33 -2.35 2.96
N ASP A 119 -10.32 -3.26 3.94
CA ASP A 119 -11.33 -4.31 4.06
C ASP A 119 -12.73 -3.73 4.29
N ALA A 120 -12.86 -2.78 5.20
CA ALA A 120 -14.13 -2.11 5.47
C ALA A 120 -14.68 -1.38 4.23
N VAL A 121 -13.83 -0.66 3.50
CA VAL A 121 -14.22 0.06 2.28
C VAL A 121 -14.61 -0.92 1.17
N LEU A 122 -13.88 -2.02 1.00
CA LEU A 122 -14.24 -3.05 0.02
C LEU A 122 -15.60 -3.67 0.34
N ASN A 123 -15.84 -4.00 1.61
CA ASN A 123 -17.11 -4.56 2.07
C ASN A 123 -18.26 -3.56 1.89
N PHE A 124 -18.04 -2.27 2.21
CA PHE A 124 -19.02 -1.21 1.98
C PHE A 124 -19.41 -1.10 0.50
N VAL A 125 -18.43 -1.10 -0.39
CA VAL A 125 -18.65 -1.02 -1.84
C VAL A 125 -19.40 -2.25 -2.37
N LYS A 126 -19.06 -3.45 -1.91
CA LYS A 126 -19.74 -4.71 -2.28
C LYS A 126 -21.18 -4.73 -1.78
N THR A 127 -21.42 -4.34 -0.53
CA THR A 127 -22.75 -4.34 0.09
C THR A 127 -23.71 -3.38 -0.60
N ASN A 128 -23.22 -2.23 -1.04
CA ASN A 128 -24.01 -1.21 -1.76
C ASN A 128 -24.00 -1.43 -3.27
N GLU A 129 -23.39 -2.49 -3.76
CA GLU A 129 -23.30 -2.86 -5.18
C GLU A 129 -22.73 -1.73 -6.07
N TYR A 130 -21.83 -0.88 -5.54
CA TYR A 130 -21.21 0.18 -6.30
C TYR A 130 -20.25 -0.39 -7.36
N PRO A 131 -20.48 -0.09 -8.65
CA PRO A 131 -19.63 -0.62 -9.72
C PRO A 131 -18.25 0.04 -9.70
N PHE A 132 -17.18 -0.72 -9.88
CA PHE A 132 -15.86 -0.14 -10.11
C PHE A 132 -15.76 0.46 -11.52
N TYR A 133 -14.93 1.52 -11.65
CA TYR A 133 -14.69 2.19 -12.92
C TYR A 133 -13.86 1.32 -13.87
N HIS A 134 -14.44 1.00 -15.00
CA HIS A 134 -13.80 0.20 -16.04
C HIS A 134 -13.12 1.08 -17.09
N LYS A 135 -11.78 1.04 -17.14
CA LYS A 135 -10.93 1.92 -17.99
C LYS A 135 -11.22 1.84 -19.50
N ARG A 136 -11.78 0.74 -20.01
CA ARG A 136 -12.08 0.56 -21.45
C ARG A 136 -13.46 1.12 -21.83
N THR A 137 -14.45 0.96 -20.97
CA THR A 137 -15.83 1.41 -21.22
C THR A 137 -16.09 2.81 -20.69
N HIS A 138 -15.22 3.32 -19.81
CA HIS A 138 -15.36 4.57 -19.08
C HIS A 138 -16.64 4.65 -18.23
N LYS A 139 -17.11 3.49 -17.73
CA LYS A 139 -18.30 3.37 -16.88
C LYS A 139 -17.91 2.82 -15.52
N GLY A 140 -18.74 3.12 -14.52
CA GLY A 140 -18.58 2.72 -13.13
C GLY A 140 -18.18 3.86 -12.22
N LEU A 141 -18.45 3.71 -10.94
CA LEU A 141 -18.37 4.76 -9.93
C LEU A 141 -17.01 4.77 -9.22
N MET A 142 -16.58 3.61 -8.68
CA MET A 142 -15.45 3.51 -7.75
C MET A 142 -14.10 3.44 -8.48
N ARG A 143 -13.16 4.34 -8.14
CA ARG A 143 -11.85 4.38 -8.79
C ARG A 143 -10.70 3.99 -7.87
N ASN A 144 -10.47 4.75 -6.80
CA ASN A 144 -9.33 4.55 -5.92
C ASN A 144 -9.70 4.84 -4.47
N LEU A 145 -9.03 4.15 -3.55
CA LEU A 145 -8.94 4.51 -2.14
C LEU A 145 -7.52 4.98 -1.87
N ILE A 146 -7.37 6.20 -1.33
CA ILE A 146 -6.07 6.75 -0.96
C ILE A 146 -6.04 6.96 0.54
N ILE A 147 -5.08 6.32 1.21
CA ILE A 147 -4.88 6.48 2.65
C ILE A 147 -3.49 7.10 2.87
N ARG A 148 -3.44 8.11 3.73
CA ARG A 148 -2.20 8.75 4.17
C ARG A 148 -2.12 8.73 5.69
N LYS A 149 -0.91 8.48 6.21
CA LYS A 149 -0.61 8.52 7.64
C LYS A 149 0.44 9.58 7.93
N GLY A 150 0.19 10.44 8.89
CA GLY A 150 1.19 11.29 9.51
C GLY A 150 2.05 10.47 10.46
N MET A 151 3.29 10.14 10.06
CA MET A 151 4.17 9.25 10.83
C MET A 151 4.57 9.76 12.21
N ARG A 152 4.44 11.06 12.44
CA ARG A 152 4.76 11.70 13.74
C ARG A 152 3.53 12.14 14.52
N THR A 153 2.39 12.25 13.84
CA THR A 153 1.14 12.75 14.44
C THR A 153 0.14 11.64 14.70
N GLU A 154 0.37 10.44 14.16
CA GLU A 154 -0.54 9.29 14.23
C GLU A 154 -1.94 9.63 13.71
N GLU A 155 -1.99 10.42 12.65
CA GLU A 155 -3.22 10.89 12.01
C GLU A 155 -3.39 10.23 10.65
N LEU A 156 -4.66 9.97 10.28
CA LEU A 156 -5.06 9.40 9.00
C LEU A 156 -5.88 10.40 8.20
N LEU A 157 -5.54 10.51 6.91
CA LEU A 157 -6.35 11.15 5.89
C LEU A 157 -6.78 10.08 4.88
N ILE A 158 -8.08 9.97 4.65
CA ILE A 158 -8.68 8.98 3.77
C ILE A 158 -9.39 9.72 2.63
N ASN A 159 -9.10 9.32 1.38
CA ASN A 159 -9.81 9.85 0.22
C ASN A 159 -10.38 8.69 -0.59
N ILE A 160 -11.67 8.74 -0.83
CA ILE A 160 -12.32 7.90 -1.84
C ILE A 160 -12.40 8.68 -3.16
N VAL A 161 -11.99 8.06 -4.25
CA VAL A 161 -12.04 8.66 -5.58
C VAL A 161 -13.11 7.96 -6.39
N THR A 162 -14.10 8.73 -6.82
CA THR A 162 -15.22 8.28 -7.66
C THR A 162 -15.19 8.97 -9.02
N THR A 163 -16.05 8.55 -9.93
CA THR A 163 -16.41 9.32 -11.11
C THR A 163 -17.47 10.34 -10.75
N SER A 164 -17.91 11.13 -11.72
CA SER A 164 -19.04 12.06 -11.56
C SER A 164 -20.42 11.38 -11.69
N GLU A 165 -20.47 10.04 -11.74
CA GLU A 165 -21.73 9.30 -11.68
C GLU A 165 -22.39 9.51 -10.31
N GLU A 166 -23.70 9.69 -10.29
CA GLU A 166 -24.47 9.90 -9.07
C GLU A 166 -24.67 8.58 -8.31
N GLY A 167 -25.02 8.69 -7.03
CA GLY A 167 -25.46 7.56 -6.20
C GLY A 167 -24.47 7.10 -5.14
N PHE A 168 -23.31 7.75 -4.98
CA PHE A 168 -22.42 7.47 -3.83
C PHE A 168 -22.97 8.11 -2.56
N ASP A 169 -23.18 7.33 -1.52
CA ASP A 169 -23.63 7.80 -0.20
C ASP A 169 -22.41 8.22 0.65
N GLU A 170 -22.08 9.51 0.59
CA GLU A 170 -20.93 10.08 1.31
C GLU A 170 -21.16 10.06 2.84
N GLU A 171 -22.40 10.22 3.29
CA GLU A 171 -22.75 10.23 4.72
C GLU A 171 -22.57 8.82 5.31
N ALA A 172 -23.18 7.81 4.71
CA ALA A 172 -23.02 6.41 5.13
C ALA A 172 -21.55 5.93 5.06
N PHE A 173 -20.80 6.36 4.04
CA PHE A 173 -19.38 6.07 3.93
C PHE A 173 -18.57 6.68 5.08
N THR A 174 -18.83 7.94 5.40
CA THR A 174 -18.16 8.64 6.50
C THR A 174 -18.50 8.01 7.85
N GLU A 175 -19.77 7.70 8.10
CA GLU A 175 -20.20 7.02 9.33
C GLU A 175 -19.54 5.66 9.50
N MET A 176 -19.46 4.87 8.42
CA MET A 176 -18.78 3.57 8.41
C MET A 176 -17.32 3.71 8.80
N LEU A 177 -16.58 4.67 8.22
CA LEU A 177 -15.17 4.88 8.53
C LEU A 177 -14.95 5.33 9.99
N LEU A 178 -15.78 6.24 10.49
CA LEU A 178 -15.68 6.71 11.87
C LEU A 178 -16.03 5.63 12.90
N ALA A 179 -16.89 4.68 12.54
CA ALA A 179 -17.26 3.55 13.38
C ALA A 179 -16.14 2.49 13.51
N LEU A 180 -15.15 2.46 12.62
CA LEU A 180 -14.04 1.49 12.67
C LEU A 180 -13.15 1.66 13.90
N ASN A 181 -13.04 2.89 14.44
CA ASN A 181 -12.19 3.22 15.56
C ASN A 181 -10.75 2.69 15.41
N PRO A 182 -10.03 3.06 14.34
CA PRO A 182 -8.66 2.63 14.10
C PRO A 182 -7.72 3.14 15.21
N ARG A 183 -6.51 2.58 15.32
CA ARG A 183 -5.50 3.01 16.30
C ARG A 183 -5.07 4.45 16.07
N ASN A 184 -4.90 4.84 14.81
CA ASN A 184 -4.55 6.20 14.43
C ASN A 184 -5.81 7.04 14.21
N LYS A 185 -5.75 8.33 14.56
CA LYS A 185 -6.90 9.24 14.50
C LYS A 185 -7.24 9.63 13.06
N ILE A 186 -8.46 9.38 12.62
CA ILE A 186 -8.97 9.94 11.35
C ILE A 186 -9.18 11.46 11.54
N VAL A 187 -8.50 12.27 10.72
CA VAL A 187 -8.57 13.74 10.76
C VAL A 187 -9.17 14.35 9.49
N GLY A 188 -9.42 13.53 8.47
CA GLY A 188 -10.10 13.93 7.25
C GLY A 188 -10.54 12.73 6.41
N ILE A 189 -11.70 12.88 5.80
CA ILE A 189 -12.28 11.96 4.83
C ILE A 189 -12.68 12.79 3.61
#